data_6c8372568877e08199c0537b1ffca064
#
_entry.id   6c8372568877e08199c0537b1ffca064
#
_cell.length_a   1.000
_cell.length_b   1.000
_cell.length_c   1.000
_cell.angle_alpha   90.00
_cell.angle_beta   90.00
_cell.angle_gamma   90.00
#
_symmetry.space_group_name_H-M   'P 1'
#
loop_
_entity.id
_entity.type
_entity.pdbx_description
1 polymer ?
#
loop_
_entity_poly.entity_id
_entity_poly.type
_entity_poly.pdbx_seq_one_letter_code
_entity_poly.pdbx_strand_id
1 'polypeptide(L)'
;MNNTKILCVAAHILYIIICYIYYDANSNATSEGLKMMGLFGWGQIALSLFSWRILTGKIFVPYAIFLVAAYLFCFGQSFLGVFDLIAENRSLFRSFSESDIYIAQIYTLMCLAAFHIGALLAYKNSKNFVVEQNIEEKEYIIINKLGKFLVSVAFIPFIIENIVSLVIVSTYGYNGLYGETGEIPFGTAIGLIADYFVPGLLCLLLTSEPGSKSQKRIFVIFALIILGIMYCGGRSQGVVLVAVSILYYQNYVKPISKKGWITLCLGGIMFMYVLTAVAHLRGGSRDNYFQDIVAYQSDDDVNPAIELVSEMGSSMFPLAKTMKIVPDTEDYRYGSSYMYALTSVIPNLGFWDRHPAAVHAKLGQWLREAANMSYGPGYSLVAEAYINFGAFGFVAMLIMGFYFCKILNIDDTRGHHILTFLLAIIFTYMSLKMVRNSFILTVRVLLYYMLPIYYYVRYKVRL
;
A
#
# COMPACT_ATOMS: atom_id res chain seq x y z
N MET A 1 15.59 26.88 1.65
CA MET A 1 15.34 25.54 2.26
C MET A 1 15.78 25.64 3.72
N ASN A 2 15.01 25.15 4.70
CA ASN A 2 15.39 25.19 6.11
C ASN A 2 16.64 24.31 6.34
N ASN A 3 17.61 24.77 7.15
CA ASN A 3 18.87 24.05 7.45
C ASN A 3 18.62 22.60 7.91
N THR A 4 17.58 22.39 8.72
CA THR A 4 17.17 21.05 9.17
C THR A 4 16.83 20.11 8.00
N LYS A 5 16.14 20.64 6.99
CA LYS A 5 15.76 19.87 5.80
C LYS A 5 16.99 19.49 4.97
N ILE A 6 17.93 20.43 4.81
CA ILE A 6 19.19 20.15 4.12
C ILE A 6 19.98 19.05 4.83
N LEU A 7 20.06 19.14 6.16
CA LEU A 7 20.76 18.16 6.98
C LEU A 7 20.12 16.77 6.86
N CYS A 8 18.79 16.66 6.91
CA CYS A 8 18.09 15.39 6.73
C CYS A 8 18.36 14.77 5.36
N VAL A 9 18.30 15.57 4.28
CA VAL A 9 18.59 15.09 2.92
C VAL A 9 20.04 14.65 2.80
N ALA A 10 20.99 15.45 3.30
CA ALA A 10 22.41 15.11 3.27
C ALA A 10 22.71 13.81 4.06
N ALA A 11 22.06 13.60 5.20
CA ALA A 11 22.20 12.37 5.98
C ALA A 11 21.76 11.13 5.19
N HIS A 12 20.66 11.20 4.45
CA HIS A 12 20.22 10.09 3.60
C HIS A 12 21.15 9.84 2.41
N ILE A 13 21.65 10.90 1.78
CA ILE A 13 22.61 10.76 0.69
C ILE A 13 23.91 10.10 1.21
N LEU A 14 24.44 10.57 2.33
CA LEU A 14 25.62 10.00 2.94
C LEU A 14 25.40 8.53 3.33
N TYR A 15 24.24 8.22 3.92
CA TYR A 15 23.91 6.86 4.33
C TYR A 15 23.90 5.89 3.14
N ILE A 16 23.24 6.27 2.03
CA ILE A 16 23.19 5.41 0.85
C ILE A 16 24.55 5.25 0.17
N ILE A 17 25.39 6.29 0.20
CA ILE A 17 26.78 6.21 -0.28
C ILE A 17 27.56 5.17 0.54
N ILE A 18 27.41 5.16 1.87
CA ILE A 18 28.05 4.16 2.73
C ILE A 18 27.56 2.75 2.40
N CYS A 19 26.25 2.56 2.22
CA CYS A 19 25.67 1.28 1.81
C CYS A 19 26.23 0.81 0.46
N TYR A 20 26.38 1.73 -0.50
CA TYR A 20 26.89 1.41 -1.83
C TYR A 20 28.39 1.08 -1.81
N ILE A 21 29.19 1.83 -1.06
CA ILE A 21 30.63 1.52 -0.88
C ILE A 21 30.82 0.14 -0.26
N TYR A 22 30.01 -0.20 0.76
CA TYR A 22 30.04 -1.52 1.35
C TYR A 22 29.65 -2.62 0.33
N TYR A 23 28.61 -2.39 -0.46
CA TYR A 23 28.16 -3.30 -1.51
C TYR A 23 29.26 -3.54 -2.55
N ASP A 24 29.90 -2.47 -3.03
CA ASP A 24 30.94 -2.53 -4.06
C ASP A 24 32.20 -3.25 -3.53
N ALA A 25 32.61 -2.95 -2.31
CA ALA A 25 33.76 -3.59 -1.65
C ALA A 25 33.55 -5.09 -1.36
N ASN A 26 32.28 -5.55 -1.26
CA ASN A 26 31.92 -6.93 -0.98
C ASN A 26 31.11 -7.52 -2.14
N SER A 27 31.61 -7.37 -3.37
CA SER A 27 30.89 -7.78 -4.60
C SER A 27 30.61 -9.28 -4.68
N ASN A 28 31.35 -10.12 -3.96
CA ASN A 28 31.01 -11.53 -3.77
C ASN A 28 29.92 -11.61 -2.69
N ALA A 29 28.67 -11.80 -3.14
CA ALA A 29 27.55 -11.98 -2.23
C ALA A 29 27.82 -13.16 -1.28
N THR A 30 27.81 -12.88 0.01
CA THR A 30 27.95 -13.87 1.08
C THR A 30 26.76 -13.74 2.03
N SER A 31 26.48 -14.78 2.78
CA SER A 31 25.43 -14.75 3.81
C SER A 31 25.64 -13.56 4.79
N GLU A 32 26.87 -13.26 5.16
CA GLU A 32 27.19 -12.09 6.00
C GLU A 32 26.91 -10.76 5.29
N GLY A 33 27.21 -10.66 3.99
CA GLY A 33 26.89 -9.49 3.17
C GLY A 33 25.40 -9.23 3.11
N LEU A 34 24.60 -10.28 2.92
CA LEU A 34 23.14 -10.19 2.92
C LEU A 34 22.58 -9.73 4.27
N LYS A 35 23.12 -10.25 5.40
CA LYS A 35 22.76 -9.82 6.74
C LYS A 35 23.11 -8.35 6.97
N MET A 36 24.29 -7.91 6.50
CA MET A 36 24.70 -6.51 6.62
C MET A 36 23.78 -5.59 5.81
N MET A 37 23.35 -5.98 4.60
CA MET A 37 22.33 -5.24 3.85
C MET A 37 21.01 -5.16 4.62
N GLY A 38 20.61 -6.23 5.31
CA GLY A 38 19.46 -6.24 6.22
C GLY A 38 19.60 -5.22 7.35
N LEU A 39 20.78 -5.14 7.98
CA LEU A 39 21.10 -4.13 9.00
C LEU A 39 21.06 -2.70 8.44
N PHE A 40 21.59 -2.49 7.24
CA PHE A 40 21.46 -1.20 6.56
C PHE A 40 19.99 -0.85 6.30
N GLY A 41 19.14 -1.82 5.99
CA GLY A 41 17.69 -1.60 5.86
C GLY A 41 17.06 -1.13 7.18
N TRP A 42 17.40 -1.77 8.30
CA TRP A 42 16.96 -1.34 9.64
C TRP A 42 17.42 0.08 9.98
N GLY A 43 18.68 0.40 9.69
CA GLY A 43 19.22 1.76 9.89
C GLY A 43 18.51 2.78 9.01
N GLN A 44 18.22 2.44 7.76
CA GLN A 44 17.60 3.34 6.81
C GLN A 44 16.13 3.66 7.16
N ILE A 45 15.32 2.67 7.56
CA ILE A 45 13.96 2.93 8.01
C ILE A 45 13.95 3.77 9.29
N ALA A 46 14.87 3.49 10.22
CA ALA A 46 15.01 4.29 11.44
C ALA A 46 15.39 5.75 11.11
N LEU A 47 16.37 5.96 10.24
CA LEU A 47 16.78 7.29 9.77
C LEU A 47 15.63 8.02 9.07
N SER A 48 14.86 7.30 8.26
CA SER A 48 13.71 7.85 7.54
C SER A 48 12.60 8.32 8.48
N LEU A 49 12.24 7.50 9.47
CA LEU A 49 11.22 7.87 10.45
C LEU A 49 11.71 9.00 11.38
N PHE A 50 12.98 8.99 11.76
CA PHE A 50 13.58 10.02 12.60
C PHE A 50 13.66 11.38 11.88
N SER A 51 14.16 11.40 10.64
CA SER A 51 14.22 12.63 9.83
C SER A 51 12.81 13.19 9.56
N TRP A 52 11.84 12.32 9.30
CA TRP A 52 10.45 12.71 9.16
C TRP A 52 9.89 13.35 10.44
N ARG A 53 10.14 12.73 11.59
CA ARG A 53 9.72 13.26 12.90
C ARG A 53 10.36 14.62 13.21
N ILE A 54 11.65 14.77 12.94
CA ILE A 54 12.35 16.05 13.16
C ILE A 54 11.72 17.16 12.31
N LEU A 55 11.35 16.84 11.07
CA LEU A 55 10.83 17.81 10.13
C LEU A 55 9.37 18.17 10.40
N THR A 56 8.54 17.19 10.77
CA THR A 56 7.09 17.32 10.87
C THR A 56 6.56 17.36 12.31
N GLY A 57 7.34 16.89 13.27
CA GLY A 57 6.91 16.69 14.65
C GLY A 57 6.01 15.46 14.89
N LYS A 58 5.63 14.74 13.83
CA LYS A 58 4.68 13.62 13.87
C LYS A 58 5.24 12.39 13.18
N ILE A 59 4.96 11.19 13.72
CA ILE A 59 5.31 9.91 13.09
C ILE A 59 4.06 9.25 12.51
N PHE A 60 2.93 9.29 13.23
CA PHE A 60 1.73 8.58 12.83
C PHE A 60 0.90 9.42 11.85
N VAL A 61 1.34 9.45 10.61
CA VAL A 61 0.72 10.18 9.49
C VAL A 61 0.65 9.27 8.26
N PRO A 62 -0.25 9.54 7.30
CA PRO A 62 -0.43 8.72 6.10
C PRO A 62 0.87 8.40 5.37
N TYR A 63 1.73 9.40 5.20
CA TYR A 63 3.01 9.22 4.54
C TYR A 63 3.92 8.20 5.27
N ALA A 64 4.05 8.31 6.59
CA ALA A 64 4.90 7.39 7.36
C ALA A 64 4.34 5.96 7.35
N ILE A 65 3.02 5.79 7.38
CA ILE A 65 2.37 4.47 7.25
C ILE A 65 2.70 3.86 5.88
N PHE A 66 2.59 4.64 4.82
CA PHE A 66 2.96 4.18 3.47
C PHE A 66 4.44 3.80 3.38
N LEU A 67 5.32 4.63 3.96
CA LEU A 67 6.76 4.38 3.98
C LEU A 67 7.12 3.07 4.71
N VAL A 68 6.56 2.85 5.91
CA VAL A 68 6.76 1.60 6.66
C VAL A 68 6.26 0.41 5.87
N ALA A 69 5.08 0.51 5.23
CA ALA A 69 4.57 -0.53 4.37
C ALA A 69 5.52 -0.80 3.19
N ALA A 70 6.08 0.25 2.56
CA ALA A 70 7.04 0.10 1.47
C ALA A 70 8.29 -0.68 1.90
N TYR A 71 8.84 -0.39 3.08
CA TYR A 71 9.97 -1.16 3.63
C TYR A 71 9.58 -2.62 3.95
N LEU A 72 8.45 -2.85 4.59
CA LEU A 72 8.02 -4.21 4.94
C LEU A 72 7.77 -5.07 3.70
N PHE A 73 7.14 -4.51 2.67
CA PHE A 73 6.86 -5.25 1.44
C PHE A 73 8.12 -5.45 0.58
N CYS A 74 8.94 -4.42 0.40
CA CYS A 74 10.08 -4.51 -0.50
C CYS A 74 11.36 -5.06 0.18
N PHE A 75 11.43 -5.06 1.52
CA PHE A 75 12.64 -5.42 2.26
C PHE A 75 12.40 -6.34 3.47
N GLY A 76 11.17 -6.79 3.71
CA GLY A 76 10.80 -7.53 4.93
C GLY A 76 11.60 -8.81 5.17
N GLN A 77 11.87 -9.61 4.13
CA GLN A 77 12.71 -10.81 4.30
C GLN A 77 14.17 -10.47 4.63
N SER A 78 14.71 -9.38 4.11
CA SER A 78 16.05 -8.90 4.47
C SER A 78 16.12 -8.47 5.94
N PHE A 79 15.04 -7.91 6.49
CA PHE A 79 14.95 -7.59 7.91
C PHE A 79 14.99 -8.84 8.79
N LEU A 80 14.26 -9.88 8.41
CA LEU A 80 14.26 -11.16 9.13
C LEU A 80 15.57 -11.92 8.95
N GLY A 81 16.19 -11.81 7.78
CA GLY A 81 17.45 -12.45 7.45
C GLY A 81 18.61 -12.05 8.37
N VAL A 82 18.57 -10.85 8.97
CA VAL A 82 19.54 -10.42 9.99
C VAL A 82 19.57 -11.37 11.19
N PHE A 83 18.42 -11.94 11.52
CA PHE A 83 18.21 -12.78 12.71
C PHE A 83 18.03 -14.28 12.35
N ASP A 84 18.24 -14.66 11.09
CA ASP A 84 17.97 -16.02 10.56
C ASP A 84 16.53 -16.49 10.77
N LEU A 85 15.56 -15.56 10.70
CA LEU A 85 14.14 -15.80 11.01
C LEU A 85 13.25 -15.88 9.76
N ILE A 86 13.81 -16.09 8.55
CA ILE A 86 13.00 -16.19 7.32
C ILE A 86 12.24 -17.52 7.33
N ALA A 87 10.91 -17.47 7.15
CA ALA A 87 10.11 -18.67 6.99
C ALA A 87 10.52 -19.44 5.72
N GLU A 88 10.94 -20.69 5.84
CA GLU A 88 11.50 -21.50 4.74
C GLU A 88 10.55 -21.60 3.55
N ASN A 89 9.26 -21.82 3.80
CA ASN A 89 8.22 -21.95 2.77
C ASN A 89 7.99 -20.66 1.95
N ARG A 90 8.45 -19.51 2.42
CA ARG A 90 8.34 -18.18 1.79
C ARG A 90 9.66 -17.59 1.32
N SER A 91 10.77 -18.27 1.57
CA SER A 91 12.11 -17.75 1.33
C SER A 91 12.36 -17.45 -0.15
N LEU A 92 12.92 -16.26 -0.44
CA LEU A 92 13.39 -15.87 -1.78
C LEU A 92 14.56 -16.74 -2.25
N PHE A 93 15.35 -17.31 -1.35
CA PHE A 93 16.46 -18.23 -1.66
C PHE A 93 16.02 -19.55 -2.37
N ARG A 94 14.72 -19.84 -2.35
CA ARG A 94 14.17 -20.94 -3.17
C ARG A 94 14.19 -20.67 -4.68
N SER A 95 14.23 -19.39 -5.07
CA SER A 95 14.08 -18.96 -6.47
C SER A 95 15.28 -18.16 -6.98
N PHE A 96 16.13 -17.69 -6.10
CA PHE A 96 17.22 -16.76 -6.41
C PHE A 96 18.51 -17.15 -5.69
N SER A 97 19.64 -16.87 -6.34
CA SER A 97 20.96 -16.97 -5.71
C SER A 97 21.18 -15.83 -4.69
N GLU A 98 22.17 -15.97 -3.83
CA GLU A 98 22.59 -14.89 -2.92
C GLU A 98 22.94 -13.62 -3.67
N SER A 99 23.60 -13.72 -4.82
CA SER A 99 23.95 -12.57 -5.67
C SER A 99 22.72 -11.85 -6.20
N ASP A 100 21.70 -12.58 -6.67
CA ASP A 100 20.46 -11.97 -7.16
C ASP A 100 19.77 -11.15 -6.05
N ILE A 101 19.71 -11.70 -4.84
CA ILE A 101 19.09 -11.06 -3.69
C ILE A 101 19.93 -9.85 -3.24
N TYR A 102 21.25 -9.96 -3.24
CA TYR A 102 22.17 -8.90 -2.82
C TYR A 102 22.05 -7.66 -3.72
N ILE A 103 21.99 -7.85 -5.05
CA ILE A 103 21.74 -6.77 -6.00
C ILE A 103 20.35 -6.15 -5.80
N ALA A 104 19.33 -6.98 -5.58
CA ALA A 104 17.97 -6.50 -5.32
C ALA A 104 17.87 -5.71 -3.99
N GLN A 105 18.63 -6.10 -2.96
CA GLN A 105 18.70 -5.39 -1.68
C GLN A 105 19.26 -3.98 -1.84
N ILE A 106 20.46 -3.84 -2.43
CA ILE A 106 21.08 -2.50 -2.57
C ILE A 106 20.22 -1.59 -3.45
N TYR A 107 19.68 -2.11 -4.55
CA TYR A 107 18.81 -1.33 -5.41
C TYR A 107 17.54 -0.87 -4.68
N THR A 108 16.94 -1.74 -3.88
CA THR A 108 15.75 -1.40 -3.06
C THR A 108 16.08 -0.30 -2.06
N LEU A 109 17.23 -0.38 -1.37
CA LEU A 109 17.68 0.65 -0.43
C LEU A 109 17.86 2.00 -1.14
N MET A 110 18.49 2.03 -2.31
CA MET A 110 18.65 3.24 -3.12
C MET A 110 17.29 3.84 -3.51
N CYS A 111 16.37 3.01 -3.97
CA CYS A 111 15.02 3.44 -4.38
C CYS A 111 14.20 3.99 -3.21
N LEU A 112 14.19 3.32 -2.06
CA LEU A 112 13.44 3.76 -0.88
C LEU A 112 14.06 5.02 -0.24
N ALA A 113 15.40 5.16 -0.25
CA ALA A 113 16.07 6.39 0.15
C ALA A 113 15.69 7.56 -0.77
N ALA A 114 15.75 7.34 -2.09
CA ALA A 114 15.39 8.35 -3.09
C ALA A 114 13.92 8.79 -2.93
N PHE A 115 13.00 7.82 -2.72
CA PHE A 115 11.60 8.10 -2.44
C PHE A 115 11.45 9.00 -1.20
N HIS A 116 12.16 8.69 -0.12
CA HIS A 116 12.09 9.50 1.09
C HIS A 116 12.73 10.88 0.92
N ILE A 117 13.87 10.98 0.23
CA ILE A 117 14.49 12.27 -0.12
C ILE A 117 13.51 13.14 -0.91
N GLY A 118 12.82 12.55 -1.90
CA GLY A 118 11.77 13.24 -2.65
C GLY A 118 10.68 13.81 -1.74
N ALA A 119 10.22 13.03 -0.78
CA ALA A 119 9.23 13.46 0.21
C ALA A 119 9.75 14.59 1.12
N LEU A 120 10.99 14.49 1.62
CA LEU A 120 11.62 15.56 2.39
C LEU A 120 11.72 16.86 1.59
N LEU A 121 12.04 16.77 0.29
CA LEU A 121 12.08 17.94 -0.60
C LEU A 121 10.71 18.56 -0.82
N ALA A 122 9.67 17.75 -0.94
CA ALA A 122 8.30 18.21 -1.13
C ALA A 122 7.67 18.84 0.10
N TYR A 123 8.06 18.38 1.30
CA TYR A 123 7.45 18.83 2.55
C TYR A 123 7.56 20.35 2.72
N LYS A 124 6.43 21.00 3.00
CA LYS A 124 6.35 22.41 3.36
C LYS A 124 5.61 22.51 4.69
N ASN A 125 6.23 23.17 5.65
CA ASN A 125 5.58 23.47 6.92
C ASN A 125 4.60 24.64 6.69
N SER A 126 3.30 24.36 6.67
CA SER A 126 2.26 25.35 6.43
C SER A 126 1.79 25.99 7.76
N LYS A 127 2.66 26.75 8.40
CA LYS A 127 2.33 27.39 9.70
C LYS A 127 1.26 28.50 9.64
N ASN A 128 0.78 28.93 8.46
CA ASN A 128 0.00 30.17 8.32
C ASN A 128 -1.22 30.07 7.39
N PHE A 129 -1.90 28.95 7.28
CA PHE A 129 -3.19 28.93 6.59
C PHE A 129 -4.32 29.17 7.60
N VAL A 130 -4.83 30.40 7.64
CA VAL A 130 -6.11 30.74 8.30
C VAL A 130 -7.21 30.38 7.30
N VAL A 131 -7.95 29.31 7.59
CA VAL A 131 -9.12 28.93 6.80
C VAL A 131 -10.31 29.82 7.27
N GLU A 132 -11.02 30.40 6.34
CA GLU A 132 -12.27 31.10 6.67
C GLU A 132 -13.30 30.08 7.18
N GLN A 133 -13.85 30.32 8.38
CA GLN A 133 -14.81 29.43 9.05
C GLN A 133 -16.01 29.06 8.15
N ASN A 134 -16.49 30.01 7.35
CA ASN A 134 -17.61 29.79 6.41
C ASN A 134 -17.32 28.78 5.30
N ILE A 135 -16.07 28.64 4.88
CA ILE A 135 -15.68 27.68 3.84
C ILE A 135 -15.65 26.26 4.42
N GLU A 136 -15.19 26.11 5.65
CA GLU A 136 -15.18 24.81 6.33
C GLU A 136 -16.58 24.24 6.53
N GLU A 137 -17.53 25.07 6.96
CA GLU A 137 -18.91 24.63 7.17
C GLU A 137 -19.59 24.19 5.86
N LYS A 138 -19.38 24.95 4.78
CA LYS A 138 -19.86 24.56 3.45
C LYS A 138 -19.22 23.24 2.97
N GLU A 139 -17.89 23.08 3.10
CA GLU A 139 -17.21 21.84 2.74
C GLU A 139 -17.78 20.65 3.51
N TYR A 140 -18.01 20.79 4.81
CA TYR A 140 -18.58 19.78 5.68
C TYR A 140 -19.96 19.29 5.17
N ILE A 141 -20.87 20.22 4.89
CA ILE A 141 -22.22 19.91 4.39
C ILE A 141 -22.14 19.21 3.03
N ILE A 142 -21.28 19.70 2.13
CA ILE A 142 -21.14 19.15 0.79
C ILE A 142 -20.55 17.72 0.84
N ILE A 143 -19.51 17.51 1.65
CA ILE A 143 -18.89 16.19 1.84
C ILE A 143 -19.89 15.20 2.44
N ASN A 144 -20.73 15.62 3.40
CA ASN A 144 -21.76 14.77 3.97
C ASN A 144 -22.80 14.34 2.91
N LYS A 145 -23.29 15.30 2.09
CA LYS A 145 -24.21 15.01 0.99
C LYS A 145 -23.57 14.07 -0.03
N LEU A 146 -22.31 14.31 -0.40
CA LEU A 146 -21.55 13.47 -1.31
C LEU A 146 -21.39 12.06 -0.74
N GLY A 147 -21.05 11.91 0.54
CA GLY A 147 -20.91 10.62 1.21
C GLY A 147 -22.21 9.82 1.16
N LYS A 148 -23.37 10.45 1.46
CA LYS A 148 -24.68 9.81 1.34
C LYS A 148 -24.95 9.34 -0.09
N PHE A 149 -24.67 10.17 -1.08
CA PHE A 149 -24.83 9.83 -2.49
C PHE A 149 -23.95 8.65 -2.88
N LEU A 150 -22.64 8.70 -2.59
CA LEU A 150 -21.70 7.64 -2.93
C LEU A 150 -22.07 6.31 -2.29
N VAL A 151 -22.42 6.31 -0.99
CA VAL A 151 -22.87 5.10 -0.30
C VAL A 151 -24.14 4.55 -0.93
N SER A 152 -25.12 5.40 -1.25
CA SER A 152 -26.38 4.95 -1.83
C SER A 152 -26.20 4.31 -3.22
N VAL A 153 -25.35 4.89 -4.06
CA VAL A 153 -25.08 4.37 -5.42
C VAL A 153 -24.21 3.12 -5.37
N ALA A 154 -23.20 3.11 -4.51
CA ALA A 154 -22.23 2.01 -4.43
C ALA A 154 -22.69 0.82 -3.59
N PHE A 155 -23.73 0.96 -2.76
CA PHE A 155 -24.18 -0.09 -1.83
C PHE A 155 -24.54 -1.40 -2.54
N ILE A 156 -25.42 -1.35 -3.55
CA ILE A 156 -25.84 -2.56 -4.26
C ILE A 156 -24.69 -3.21 -5.02
N PRO A 157 -23.90 -2.47 -5.85
CA PRO A 157 -22.69 -3.00 -6.47
C PRO A 157 -21.70 -3.63 -5.48
N PHE A 158 -21.47 -2.98 -4.35
CA PHE A 158 -20.58 -3.47 -3.30
C PHE A 158 -21.07 -4.79 -2.69
N ILE A 159 -22.36 -4.90 -2.40
CA ILE A 159 -22.97 -6.13 -1.87
C ILE A 159 -22.88 -7.26 -2.91
N ILE A 160 -23.19 -7.00 -4.17
CA ILE A 160 -23.10 -8.01 -5.24
C ILE A 160 -21.67 -8.53 -5.37
N GLU A 161 -20.66 -7.65 -5.44
CA GLU A 161 -19.26 -8.03 -5.56
C GLU A 161 -18.79 -8.90 -4.38
N ASN A 162 -19.17 -8.51 -3.15
CA ASN A 162 -18.80 -9.26 -1.95
C ASN A 162 -19.52 -10.60 -1.87
N ILE A 163 -20.82 -10.68 -2.20
CA ILE A 163 -21.56 -11.94 -2.22
C ILE A 163 -20.97 -12.90 -3.25
N VAL A 164 -20.69 -12.41 -4.47
CA VAL A 164 -20.07 -13.23 -5.52
C VAL A 164 -18.71 -13.74 -5.06
N SER A 165 -17.89 -12.86 -4.47
CA SER A 165 -16.59 -13.25 -3.91
C SER A 165 -16.72 -14.30 -2.82
N LEU A 166 -17.69 -14.15 -1.91
CA LEU A 166 -17.99 -15.13 -0.85
C LEU A 166 -18.42 -16.48 -1.43
N VAL A 167 -19.30 -16.49 -2.44
CA VAL A 167 -19.75 -17.73 -3.11
C VAL A 167 -18.60 -18.42 -3.82
N ILE A 168 -17.80 -17.67 -4.60
CA ILE A 168 -16.65 -18.24 -5.31
C ILE A 168 -15.67 -18.86 -4.32
N VAL A 169 -15.34 -18.12 -3.26
CA VAL A 169 -14.37 -18.58 -2.27
C VAL A 169 -14.90 -19.76 -1.45
N SER A 170 -16.21 -19.82 -1.13
CA SER A 170 -16.79 -20.97 -0.43
C SER A 170 -16.85 -22.22 -1.30
N THR A 171 -17.01 -22.08 -2.62
CA THR A 171 -17.15 -23.21 -3.55
C THR A 171 -15.82 -23.69 -4.10
N TYR A 172 -14.93 -22.77 -4.51
CA TYR A 172 -13.69 -23.06 -5.23
C TYR A 172 -12.43 -22.70 -4.45
N GLY A 173 -12.56 -22.23 -3.22
CA GLY A 173 -11.44 -21.71 -2.43
C GLY A 173 -10.95 -20.34 -2.95
N TYR A 174 -9.88 -19.84 -2.31
CA TYR A 174 -9.27 -18.54 -2.66
C TYR A 174 -8.81 -18.42 -4.12
N ASN A 175 -8.29 -19.51 -4.67
CA ASN A 175 -7.77 -19.53 -6.04
C ASN A 175 -8.88 -19.34 -7.08
N GLY A 176 -10.14 -19.65 -6.76
CA GLY A 176 -11.28 -19.42 -7.64
C GLY A 176 -11.50 -17.94 -7.98
N LEU A 177 -11.05 -17.00 -7.13
CA LEU A 177 -11.13 -15.57 -7.42
C LEU A 177 -10.24 -15.12 -8.60
N TYR A 178 -9.28 -15.93 -9.00
CA TYR A 178 -8.31 -15.64 -10.06
C TYR A 178 -8.48 -16.50 -11.31
N GLY A 179 -9.48 -17.41 -11.31
CA GLY A 179 -9.84 -18.26 -12.45
C GLY A 179 -10.92 -17.64 -13.34
N GLU A 180 -11.23 -18.32 -14.45
CA GLU A 180 -12.33 -17.93 -15.39
C GLU A 180 -13.71 -17.90 -14.71
N THR A 181 -13.87 -18.63 -13.60
CA THR A 181 -15.10 -18.68 -12.81
C THR A 181 -15.44 -17.38 -12.07
N GLY A 182 -14.47 -16.45 -11.97
CA GLY A 182 -14.63 -15.17 -11.27
C GLY A 182 -15.09 -14.00 -12.16
N GLU A 183 -15.31 -14.22 -13.46
CA GLU A 183 -15.76 -13.15 -14.35
C GLU A 183 -17.27 -12.89 -14.21
N ILE A 184 -17.62 -11.74 -13.63
CA ILE A 184 -19.00 -11.26 -13.58
C ILE A 184 -19.27 -10.49 -14.87
N PRO A 185 -20.40 -10.72 -15.58
CA PRO A 185 -20.81 -9.85 -16.67
C PRO A 185 -20.87 -8.39 -16.20
N PHE A 186 -20.22 -7.48 -16.95
CA PHE A 186 -20.01 -6.08 -16.54
C PHE A 186 -19.19 -5.90 -15.23
N GLY A 187 -18.48 -6.92 -14.76
CA GLY A 187 -17.76 -6.92 -13.49
C GLY A 187 -16.82 -5.74 -13.30
N THR A 188 -16.15 -5.28 -14.36
CA THR A 188 -15.27 -4.10 -14.29
C THR A 188 -16.04 -2.83 -13.95
N ALA A 189 -17.22 -2.60 -14.52
CA ALA A 189 -18.03 -1.42 -14.24
C ALA A 189 -18.67 -1.49 -12.85
N ILE A 190 -19.20 -2.67 -12.48
CA ILE A 190 -19.77 -2.92 -11.14
C ILE A 190 -18.70 -2.70 -10.08
N GLY A 191 -17.49 -3.25 -10.24
CA GLY A 191 -16.37 -3.08 -9.32
C GLY A 191 -15.93 -1.62 -9.18
N LEU A 192 -15.86 -0.85 -10.29
CA LEU A 192 -15.54 0.59 -10.21
C LEU A 192 -16.54 1.38 -9.39
N ILE A 193 -17.83 1.04 -9.47
CA ILE A 193 -18.88 1.69 -8.66
C ILE A 193 -18.81 1.19 -7.22
N ALA A 194 -18.61 -0.10 -7.00
CA ALA A 194 -18.48 -0.70 -5.67
C ALA A 194 -17.33 -0.09 -4.87
N ASP A 195 -16.21 0.20 -5.54
CA ASP A 195 -15.03 0.82 -4.91
C ASP A 195 -15.31 2.21 -4.31
N TYR A 196 -16.40 2.89 -4.69
CA TYR A 196 -16.81 4.15 -4.05
C TYR A 196 -17.49 3.96 -2.68
N PHE A 197 -17.85 2.74 -2.30
CA PHE A 197 -18.57 2.50 -1.04
C PHE A 197 -17.75 2.92 0.18
N VAL A 198 -16.49 2.50 0.27
CA VAL A 198 -15.61 2.88 1.38
C VAL A 198 -15.24 4.37 1.37
N PRO A 199 -14.85 5.00 0.25
CA PRO A 199 -14.74 6.45 0.15
C PRO A 199 -15.99 7.21 0.60
N GLY A 200 -17.18 6.73 0.24
CA GLY A 200 -18.45 7.29 0.71
C GLY A 200 -18.62 7.19 2.24
N LEU A 201 -18.28 6.04 2.82
CA LEU A 201 -18.28 5.86 4.28
C LEU A 201 -17.23 6.75 4.97
N LEU A 202 -16.06 6.97 4.37
CA LEU A 202 -15.04 7.89 4.88
C LEU A 202 -15.52 9.35 4.85
N CYS A 203 -16.27 9.76 3.82
CA CYS A 203 -16.94 11.06 3.79
C CYS A 203 -17.93 11.22 4.96
N LEU A 204 -18.76 10.19 5.20
CA LEU A 204 -19.73 10.20 6.31
C LEU A 204 -19.05 10.14 7.68
N LEU A 205 -17.96 9.38 7.80
CA LEU A 205 -17.19 9.27 9.03
C LEU A 205 -16.58 10.61 9.43
N LEU A 206 -15.96 11.31 8.47
CA LEU A 206 -15.36 12.63 8.68
C LEU A 206 -16.38 13.71 9.04
N THR A 207 -17.59 13.57 8.53
CA THR A 207 -18.68 14.51 8.79
C THR A 207 -19.64 14.06 9.91
N SER A 208 -19.27 13.04 10.67
CA SER A 208 -20.01 12.60 11.84
C SER A 208 -19.43 13.21 13.12
N GLU A 209 -20.27 13.67 14.03
CA GLU A 209 -19.82 14.14 15.34
C GLU A 209 -19.09 13.01 16.11
N PRO A 210 -17.96 13.31 16.75
CA PRO A 210 -17.25 12.35 17.57
C PRO A 210 -18.14 11.73 18.66
N GLY A 211 -18.15 10.39 18.73
CA GLY A 211 -18.96 9.63 19.68
C GLY A 211 -20.44 9.45 19.32
N SER A 212 -20.89 10.02 18.19
CA SER A 212 -22.26 9.89 17.70
C SER A 212 -22.65 8.44 17.34
N LYS A 213 -23.97 8.18 17.32
CA LYS A 213 -24.49 6.88 16.84
C LYS A 213 -24.11 6.62 15.39
N SER A 214 -24.02 7.66 14.55
CA SER A 214 -23.60 7.55 13.15
C SER A 214 -22.16 7.05 13.05
N GLN A 215 -21.24 7.67 13.77
CA GLN A 215 -19.84 7.25 13.81
C GLN A 215 -19.66 5.79 14.24
N LYS A 216 -20.35 5.38 15.33
CA LYS A 216 -20.32 4.01 15.82
C LYS A 216 -20.83 3.01 14.79
N ARG A 217 -21.92 3.33 14.07
CA ARG A 217 -22.45 2.49 12.99
C ARG A 217 -21.45 2.30 11.86
N ILE A 218 -20.74 3.36 11.46
CA ILE A 218 -19.72 3.29 10.39
C ILE A 218 -18.57 2.38 10.82
N PHE A 219 -18.10 2.45 12.07
CA PHE A 219 -17.08 1.54 12.58
C PHE A 219 -17.55 0.07 12.62
N VAL A 220 -18.82 -0.16 12.95
CA VAL A 220 -19.41 -1.51 12.86
C VAL A 220 -19.42 -2.00 11.41
N ILE A 221 -19.80 -1.15 10.46
CA ILE A 221 -19.77 -1.49 9.03
C ILE A 221 -18.32 -1.80 8.60
N PHE A 222 -17.34 -1.01 9.02
CA PHE A 222 -15.93 -1.31 8.74
C PHE A 222 -15.48 -2.66 9.31
N ALA A 223 -15.89 -2.98 10.54
CA ALA A 223 -15.60 -4.28 11.14
C ALA A 223 -16.21 -5.43 10.32
N LEU A 224 -17.46 -5.30 9.87
CA LEU A 224 -18.12 -6.30 9.02
C LEU A 224 -17.41 -6.44 7.65
N ILE A 225 -17.01 -5.33 7.05
CA ILE A 225 -16.23 -5.33 5.79
C ILE A 225 -14.90 -6.05 5.99
N ILE A 226 -14.17 -5.74 7.08
CA ILE A 226 -12.89 -6.40 7.41
C ILE A 226 -13.09 -7.91 7.55
N LEU A 227 -14.10 -8.35 8.30
CA LEU A 227 -14.41 -9.77 8.50
C LEU A 227 -14.75 -10.45 7.15
N GLY A 228 -15.56 -9.84 6.31
CA GLY A 228 -15.90 -10.38 4.97
C GLY A 228 -14.67 -10.49 4.07
N ILE A 229 -13.84 -9.45 4.01
CA ILE A 229 -12.60 -9.44 3.23
C ILE A 229 -11.62 -10.52 3.75
N MET A 230 -11.49 -10.67 5.06
CA MET A 230 -10.62 -11.67 5.65
C MET A 230 -11.13 -13.10 5.38
N TYR A 231 -12.44 -13.33 5.48
CA TYR A 231 -13.03 -14.60 5.10
C TYR A 231 -12.73 -14.97 3.64
N CYS A 232 -12.73 -13.99 2.73
CA CYS A 232 -12.32 -14.16 1.33
C CYS A 232 -10.79 -14.29 1.14
N GLY A 233 -9.98 -14.22 2.21
CA GLY A 233 -8.52 -14.29 2.15
C GLY A 233 -7.82 -12.99 1.78
N GLY A 234 -8.53 -11.86 1.71
CA GLY A 234 -8.03 -10.53 1.35
C GLY A 234 -7.35 -9.78 2.49
N ARG A 235 -6.25 -10.30 3.03
CA ARG A 235 -5.59 -9.76 4.24
C ARG A 235 -5.15 -8.29 4.13
N SER A 236 -4.51 -7.93 3.02
CA SER A 236 -3.96 -6.58 2.84
C SER A 236 -5.03 -5.48 2.88
N GLN A 237 -6.21 -5.76 2.37
CA GLN A 237 -7.33 -4.81 2.39
C GLN A 237 -7.88 -4.59 3.79
N GLY A 238 -8.00 -5.66 4.58
CA GLY A 238 -8.42 -5.58 5.98
C GLY A 238 -7.44 -4.74 6.82
N VAL A 239 -6.12 -5.01 6.69
CA VAL A 239 -5.07 -4.25 7.39
C VAL A 239 -5.12 -2.76 7.04
N VAL A 240 -5.32 -2.44 5.77
CA VAL A 240 -5.41 -1.04 5.31
C VAL A 240 -6.61 -0.33 5.95
N LEU A 241 -7.76 -0.98 6.01
CA LEU A 241 -8.96 -0.37 6.60
C LEU A 241 -8.82 -0.17 8.11
N VAL A 242 -8.14 -1.09 8.81
CA VAL A 242 -7.75 -0.92 10.23
C VAL A 242 -6.81 0.29 10.38
N ALA A 243 -5.75 0.37 9.58
CA ALA A 243 -4.79 1.47 9.64
C ALA A 243 -5.45 2.84 9.40
N VAL A 244 -6.33 2.93 8.40
CA VAL A 244 -7.10 4.15 8.11
C VAL A 244 -8.05 4.51 9.26
N SER A 245 -8.69 3.51 9.89
CA SER A 245 -9.57 3.73 11.05
C SER A 245 -8.80 4.29 12.26
N ILE A 246 -7.62 3.74 12.54
CA ILE A 246 -6.73 4.23 13.61
C ILE A 246 -6.23 5.64 13.28
N LEU A 247 -5.83 5.88 12.02
CA LEU A 247 -5.38 7.19 11.56
C LEU A 247 -6.48 8.26 11.74
N TYR A 248 -7.71 7.92 11.33
CA TYR A 248 -8.85 8.80 11.54
C TYR A 248 -9.08 9.09 13.02
N TYR A 249 -9.12 8.04 13.87
CA TYR A 249 -9.36 8.21 15.29
C TYR A 249 -8.31 9.08 15.96
N GLN A 250 -7.03 8.83 15.70
CA GLN A 250 -5.88 9.56 16.25
C GLN A 250 -5.90 11.04 15.88
N ASN A 251 -6.29 11.37 14.66
CA ASN A 251 -6.18 12.73 14.15
C ASN A 251 -7.49 13.54 14.29
N TYR A 252 -8.64 12.88 14.27
CA TYR A 252 -9.95 13.55 14.20
C TYR A 252 -10.81 13.42 15.46
N VAL A 253 -10.68 12.30 16.19
CA VAL A 253 -11.50 12.08 17.39
C VAL A 253 -10.75 12.54 18.63
N LYS A 254 -9.68 11.85 18.95
CA LYS A 254 -8.77 12.22 20.04
C LYS A 254 -7.44 11.48 19.93
N PRO A 255 -6.34 12.09 20.41
CA PRO A 255 -5.05 11.40 20.50
C PRO A 255 -5.18 10.13 21.34
N ILE A 256 -4.63 9.02 20.81
CA ILE A 256 -4.62 7.73 21.48
C ILE A 256 -3.67 7.81 22.67
N SER A 257 -4.16 7.46 23.86
CA SER A 257 -3.36 7.44 25.08
C SER A 257 -2.27 6.36 25.02
N LYS A 258 -1.24 6.45 25.88
CA LYS A 258 -0.19 5.42 25.99
C LYS A 258 -0.79 4.03 26.24
N LYS A 259 -1.80 3.92 27.12
CA LYS A 259 -2.53 2.67 27.37
C LYS A 259 -3.28 2.19 26.11
N GLY A 260 -3.90 3.10 25.37
CA GLY A 260 -4.57 2.80 24.10
C GLY A 260 -3.61 2.26 23.04
N TRP A 261 -2.39 2.80 22.95
CA TRP A 261 -1.36 2.25 22.06
C TRP A 261 -0.92 0.85 22.46
N ILE A 262 -0.76 0.58 23.76
CA ILE A 262 -0.45 -0.79 24.25
C ILE A 262 -1.58 -1.75 23.85
N THR A 263 -2.83 -1.37 24.08
CA THR A 263 -4.00 -2.18 23.69
C THR A 263 -4.05 -2.43 22.19
N LEU A 264 -3.75 -1.41 21.37
CA LEU A 264 -3.67 -1.55 19.91
C LEU A 264 -2.52 -2.47 19.48
N CYS A 265 -1.37 -2.40 20.13
CA CYS A 265 -0.25 -3.31 19.87
C CYS A 265 -0.62 -4.77 20.20
N LEU A 266 -1.21 -5.02 21.37
CA LEU A 266 -1.67 -6.35 21.77
C LEU A 266 -2.77 -6.88 20.83
N GLY A 267 -3.75 -6.03 20.50
CA GLY A 267 -4.79 -6.36 19.51
C GLY A 267 -4.20 -6.60 18.10
N GLY A 268 -3.16 -5.85 17.73
CA GLY A 268 -2.42 -6.04 16.47
C GLY A 268 -1.71 -7.38 16.42
N ILE A 269 -1.07 -7.82 17.52
CA ILE A 269 -0.45 -9.14 17.62
C ILE A 269 -1.52 -10.24 17.45
N MET A 270 -2.62 -10.14 18.18
CA MET A 270 -3.74 -11.09 18.04
C MET A 270 -4.29 -11.09 16.60
N PHE A 271 -4.40 -9.90 15.99
CA PHE A 271 -4.84 -9.76 14.60
C PHE A 271 -3.86 -10.41 13.60
N MET A 272 -2.56 -10.33 13.85
CA MET A 272 -1.54 -11.03 13.05
C MET A 272 -1.73 -12.55 13.08
N TYR A 273 -2.03 -13.15 14.25
CA TYR A 273 -2.35 -14.56 14.34
C TYR A 273 -3.53 -14.95 13.44
N VAL A 274 -4.61 -14.17 13.48
CA VAL A 274 -5.78 -14.41 12.62
C VAL A 274 -5.41 -14.27 11.13
N LEU A 275 -4.62 -13.27 10.77
CA LEU A 275 -4.16 -13.07 9.38
C LEU A 275 -3.34 -14.25 8.87
N THR A 276 -2.48 -14.83 9.70
CA THR A 276 -1.63 -15.96 9.33
C THR A 276 -2.46 -17.22 9.21
N ALA A 277 -3.37 -17.50 10.15
CA ALA A 277 -4.30 -18.61 10.07
C ALA A 277 -5.16 -18.56 8.78
N VAL A 278 -5.71 -17.38 8.44
CA VAL A 278 -6.43 -17.15 7.17
C VAL A 278 -5.55 -17.45 5.96
N ALA A 279 -4.24 -17.22 6.04
CA ALA A 279 -3.32 -17.50 4.94
C ALA A 279 -3.17 -19.00 4.67
N HIS A 280 -3.03 -19.78 5.72
CA HIS A 280 -2.87 -21.23 5.62
C HIS A 280 -4.12 -21.91 5.06
N LEU A 281 -5.29 -21.41 5.43
CA LEU A 281 -6.57 -21.96 5.00
C LEU A 281 -7.00 -21.59 3.57
N ARG A 282 -6.19 -20.80 2.85
CA ARG A 282 -6.52 -20.36 1.48
C ARG A 282 -6.67 -21.49 0.47
N GLY A 283 -6.03 -22.62 0.65
CA GLY A 283 -6.03 -23.76 -0.28
C GLY A 283 -6.88 -24.94 0.16
N GLY A 284 -7.48 -24.94 1.35
CA GLY A 284 -8.24 -26.04 1.92
C GLY A 284 -9.76 -25.96 1.71
N SER A 285 -10.47 -27.07 1.96
CA SER A 285 -11.93 -27.08 2.07
C SER A 285 -12.35 -26.22 3.28
N ARG A 286 -13.53 -25.58 3.20
CA ARG A 286 -13.97 -24.64 4.24
C ARG A 286 -15.01 -25.22 5.21
N ASP A 287 -15.20 -26.52 5.18
CA ASP A 287 -16.22 -27.17 5.99
C ASP A 287 -15.99 -26.99 7.50
N ASN A 288 -14.72 -26.83 7.93
CA ASN A 288 -14.32 -26.64 9.31
C ASN A 288 -13.48 -25.38 9.55
N TYR A 289 -13.70 -24.31 8.77
CA TYR A 289 -12.85 -23.10 8.73
C TYR A 289 -12.48 -22.54 10.11
N PHE A 290 -13.43 -22.43 11.04
CA PHE A 290 -13.15 -21.92 12.38
C PHE A 290 -12.39 -22.93 13.26
N GLN A 291 -12.64 -24.21 13.09
CA GLN A 291 -11.91 -25.27 13.82
C GLN A 291 -10.47 -25.33 13.33
N ASP A 292 -10.25 -25.19 12.02
CA ASP A 292 -8.93 -25.17 11.40
C ASP A 292 -8.13 -23.92 11.81
N ILE A 293 -8.77 -22.75 11.99
CA ILE A 293 -8.13 -21.55 12.55
C ILE A 293 -7.65 -21.80 13.98
N VAL A 294 -8.47 -22.44 14.80
CA VAL A 294 -8.13 -22.75 16.19
C VAL A 294 -7.05 -23.83 16.27
N ALA A 295 -7.14 -24.85 15.43
CA ALA A 295 -6.15 -25.92 15.36
C ALA A 295 -4.78 -25.42 14.90
N TYR A 296 -4.75 -24.45 13.95
CA TYR A 296 -3.53 -23.84 13.49
C TYR A 296 -2.73 -23.12 14.59
N GLN A 297 -3.40 -22.55 15.59
CA GLN A 297 -2.76 -21.91 16.74
C GLN A 297 -2.04 -22.89 17.68
N SER A 298 -2.30 -24.18 17.54
CA SER A 298 -1.68 -25.22 18.35
C SER A 298 -0.43 -25.87 17.72
N ASP A 299 -0.03 -25.43 16.51
CA ASP A 299 1.22 -25.88 15.88
C ASP A 299 2.38 -25.03 16.42
N ASP A 300 3.16 -25.58 17.35
CA ASP A 300 4.17 -24.90 18.17
C ASP A 300 5.34 -24.31 17.36
N ASP A 301 5.52 -24.69 16.09
CA ASP A 301 6.70 -24.32 15.27
C ASP A 301 6.53 -23.04 14.42
N VAL A 302 5.33 -22.43 14.38
CA VAL A 302 5.07 -21.30 13.49
C VAL A 302 4.93 -19.98 14.28
N ASN A 303 5.88 -19.06 14.08
CA ASN A 303 5.74 -17.68 14.57
C ASN A 303 4.96 -16.83 13.54
N PRO A 304 3.70 -16.45 13.83
CA PRO A 304 2.84 -15.76 12.88
C PRO A 304 3.39 -14.40 12.43
N ALA A 305 4.13 -13.71 13.29
CA ALA A 305 4.75 -12.42 12.94
C ALA A 305 5.87 -12.61 11.91
N ILE A 306 6.70 -13.64 12.09
CA ILE A 306 7.77 -14.00 11.16
C ILE A 306 7.17 -14.40 9.81
N GLU A 307 6.14 -15.25 9.81
CA GLU A 307 5.50 -15.67 8.58
C GLU A 307 4.84 -14.51 7.83
N LEU A 308 4.14 -13.62 8.54
CA LEU A 308 3.52 -12.43 7.96
C LEU A 308 4.58 -11.52 7.32
N VAL A 309 5.67 -11.22 8.02
CA VAL A 309 6.74 -10.37 7.50
C VAL A 309 7.49 -11.06 6.35
N SER A 310 7.70 -12.39 6.42
CA SER A 310 8.28 -13.18 5.33
C SER A 310 7.42 -13.11 4.07
N GLU A 311 6.08 -13.23 4.23
CA GLU A 311 5.15 -13.10 3.11
C GLU A 311 5.11 -11.68 2.54
N MET A 312 5.06 -10.65 3.38
CA MET A 312 5.14 -9.27 2.91
C MET A 312 6.44 -9.05 2.14
N GLY A 313 7.57 -9.46 2.71
CA GLY A 313 8.91 -9.33 2.14
C GLY A 313 9.13 -10.12 0.85
N SER A 314 8.28 -11.09 0.54
CA SER A 314 8.29 -11.78 -0.77
C SER A 314 7.97 -10.85 -1.95
N SER A 315 7.53 -9.62 -1.69
CA SER A 315 7.33 -8.58 -2.73
C SER A 315 8.64 -8.04 -3.31
N MET A 316 9.81 -8.46 -2.84
CA MET A 316 11.09 -8.30 -3.53
C MET A 316 11.21 -9.25 -4.76
N PHE A 317 10.45 -10.36 -4.79
CA PHE A 317 10.46 -11.34 -5.88
C PHE A 317 10.28 -10.69 -7.27
N PRO A 318 9.26 -9.81 -7.51
CA PRO A 318 9.11 -9.13 -8.77
C PRO A 318 10.34 -8.34 -9.21
N LEU A 319 11.04 -7.69 -8.28
CA LEU A 319 12.27 -6.96 -8.58
C LEU A 319 13.40 -7.91 -9.01
N ALA A 320 13.72 -8.90 -8.19
CA ALA A 320 14.78 -9.85 -8.47
C ALA A 320 14.52 -10.63 -9.77
N LYS A 321 13.26 -11.00 -10.04
CA LYS A 321 12.89 -11.69 -11.28
C LYS A 321 12.97 -10.76 -12.49
N THR A 322 12.55 -9.48 -12.36
CA THR A 322 12.68 -8.49 -13.44
C THR A 322 14.15 -8.25 -13.78
N MET A 323 15.04 -8.17 -12.77
CA MET A 323 16.49 -7.99 -12.99
C MET A 323 17.13 -9.17 -13.75
N LYS A 324 16.55 -10.36 -13.67
CA LYS A 324 17.01 -11.54 -14.45
C LYS A 324 16.48 -11.56 -15.89
N ILE A 325 15.42 -10.84 -16.17
CA ILE A 325 14.80 -10.80 -17.51
C ILE A 325 15.29 -9.59 -18.28
N VAL A 326 15.44 -8.46 -17.62
CA VAL A 326 15.79 -7.17 -18.22
C VAL A 326 17.17 -6.73 -17.74
N PRO A 327 18.14 -6.41 -18.62
CA PRO A 327 17.99 -6.27 -20.07
C PRO A 327 18.28 -7.56 -20.88
N ASP A 328 18.62 -8.68 -20.25
CA ASP A 328 19.21 -9.84 -20.92
C ASP A 328 18.27 -10.51 -21.95
N THR A 329 16.97 -10.53 -21.64
CA THR A 329 15.96 -11.22 -22.48
C THR A 329 14.95 -10.22 -23.09
N GLU A 330 14.66 -9.14 -22.38
CA GLU A 330 13.76 -8.07 -22.82
C GLU A 330 14.40 -6.70 -22.56
N ASP A 331 14.05 -5.71 -23.40
CA ASP A 331 14.55 -4.35 -23.29
C ASP A 331 13.89 -3.56 -22.14
N TYR A 332 14.58 -2.51 -21.68
CA TYR A 332 14.00 -1.51 -20.79
C TYR A 332 12.78 -0.81 -21.43
N ARG A 333 11.81 -0.41 -20.62
CA ARG A 333 10.57 0.22 -21.08
C ARG A 333 10.65 1.75 -21.18
N TYR A 334 11.72 2.37 -20.74
CA TYR A 334 11.98 3.81 -20.86
C TYR A 334 10.82 4.73 -20.45
N GLY A 335 10.11 4.38 -19.37
CA GLY A 335 8.97 5.14 -18.87
C GLY A 335 7.63 4.82 -19.52
N SER A 336 7.59 3.94 -20.52
CA SER A 336 6.34 3.64 -21.24
C SER A 336 5.24 3.06 -20.34
N SER A 337 5.59 2.24 -19.31
CA SER A 337 4.57 1.71 -18.40
C SER A 337 3.83 2.82 -17.65
N TYR A 338 4.53 3.87 -17.24
CA TYR A 338 3.93 5.05 -16.59
C TYR A 338 3.03 5.82 -17.55
N MET A 339 3.47 6.00 -18.80
CA MET A 339 2.67 6.70 -19.81
C MET A 339 1.41 5.91 -20.18
N TYR A 340 1.54 4.62 -20.41
CA TYR A 340 0.39 3.77 -20.71
C TYR A 340 -0.57 3.61 -19.51
N ALA A 341 -0.08 3.74 -18.27
CA ALA A 341 -0.94 3.78 -17.10
C ALA A 341 -1.96 4.93 -17.18
N LEU A 342 -1.60 6.08 -17.74
CA LEU A 342 -2.50 7.23 -17.92
C LEU A 342 -3.65 6.90 -18.88
N THR A 343 -3.43 6.04 -19.87
CA THR A 343 -4.49 5.64 -20.82
C THR A 343 -5.59 4.82 -20.14
N SER A 344 -5.34 4.27 -18.94
CA SER A 344 -6.34 3.51 -18.16
C SER A 344 -7.60 4.30 -17.83
N VAL A 345 -7.58 5.62 -17.99
CA VAL A 345 -8.73 6.53 -17.79
C VAL A 345 -9.75 6.41 -18.92
N ILE A 346 -9.28 6.03 -20.11
CA ILE A 346 -10.14 5.92 -21.29
C ILE A 346 -10.75 4.52 -21.29
N PRO A 347 -12.07 4.35 -21.18
CA PRO A 347 -12.68 3.03 -21.26
C PRO A 347 -12.47 2.43 -22.65
N ASN A 348 -12.28 1.11 -22.73
CA ASN A 348 -12.24 0.42 -24.01
C ASN A 348 -13.68 0.28 -24.56
N LEU A 349 -14.07 1.22 -25.38
CA LEU A 349 -15.38 1.22 -26.05
C LEU A 349 -15.32 0.48 -27.41
N GLY A 350 -14.42 -0.50 -27.54
CA GLY A 350 -14.18 -1.20 -28.81
C GLY A 350 -13.11 -0.57 -29.69
N PHE A 351 -12.37 0.44 -29.17
CA PHE A 351 -11.29 1.08 -29.91
C PHE A 351 -10.03 0.21 -30.05
N TRP A 352 -9.86 -0.75 -29.14
CA TRP A 352 -8.69 -1.65 -29.10
C TRP A 352 -9.14 -3.09 -28.82
N ASP A 353 -8.51 -4.05 -29.46
CA ASP A 353 -8.67 -5.48 -29.14
C ASP A 353 -8.26 -5.75 -27.69
N ARG A 354 -7.13 -5.19 -27.28
CA ARG A 354 -6.68 -5.14 -25.88
C ARG A 354 -6.34 -3.71 -25.50
N HIS A 355 -6.85 -3.28 -24.35
CA HIS A 355 -6.58 -1.92 -23.84
C HIS A 355 -5.08 -1.68 -23.64
N PRO A 356 -4.49 -0.56 -24.15
CA PRO A 356 -3.04 -0.30 -24.05
C PRO A 356 -2.49 -0.36 -22.61
N ALA A 357 -3.23 0.16 -21.64
CA ALA A 357 -2.83 0.06 -20.22
C ALA A 357 -2.83 -1.40 -19.72
N ALA A 358 -3.67 -2.27 -20.26
CA ALA A 358 -3.68 -3.69 -19.90
C ALA A 358 -2.45 -4.42 -20.46
N VAL A 359 -2.00 -4.04 -21.65
CA VAL A 359 -0.83 -4.65 -22.30
C VAL A 359 0.50 -4.12 -21.71
N HIS A 360 0.61 -2.81 -21.51
CA HIS A 360 1.90 -2.18 -21.21
C HIS A 360 2.09 -1.76 -19.75
N ALA A 361 1.01 -1.56 -18.98
CA ALA A 361 1.08 -1.05 -17.61
C ALA A 361 0.67 -2.07 -16.53
N LYS A 362 0.05 -3.22 -16.88
CA LYS A 362 -0.22 -4.32 -15.94
C LYS A 362 1.01 -5.21 -15.81
N LEU A 363 2.06 -4.72 -15.17
CA LEU A 363 3.35 -5.39 -15.11
C LEU A 363 3.34 -6.72 -14.34
N GLY A 364 2.41 -6.92 -13.41
CA GLY A 364 2.23 -8.22 -12.74
C GLY A 364 1.77 -9.33 -13.72
N GLN A 365 0.96 -8.97 -14.71
CA GLN A 365 0.56 -9.89 -15.77
C GLN A 365 1.73 -10.17 -16.72
N TRP A 366 2.45 -9.12 -17.14
CA TRP A 366 3.67 -9.26 -17.92
C TRP A 366 4.67 -10.20 -17.25
N LEU A 367 4.95 -10.01 -15.95
CA LEU A 367 5.91 -10.84 -15.22
C LEU A 367 5.47 -12.29 -15.16
N ARG A 368 4.15 -12.55 -14.98
CA ARG A 368 3.60 -13.91 -15.00
C ARG A 368 3.87 -14.60 -16.33
N GLU A 369 3.64 -13.89 -17.43
CA GLU A 369 3.83 -14.39 -18.80
C GLU A 369 5.32 -14.58 -19.11
N ALA A 370 6.17 -13.57 -18.87
CA ALA A 370 7.60 -13.60 -19.13
C ALA A 370 8.36 -14.64 -18.28
N ALA A 371 7.87 -14.93 -17.07
CA ALA A 371 8.46 -15.93 -16.17
C ALA A 371 7.75 -17.30 -16.24
N ASN A 372 6.76 -17.48 -17.12
CA ASN A 372 5.96 -18.69 -17.28
C ASN A 372 5.38 -19.21 -15.94
N MET A 373 4.75 -18.32 -15.16
CA MET A 373 4.23 -18.63 -13.83
C MET A 373 2.75 -18.98 -13.88
N SER A 374 2.35 -19.98 -13.10
CA SER A 374 0.94 -20.40 -12.96
C SER A 374 0.11 -19.48 -12.07
N TYR A 375 0.75 -18.59 -11.29
CA TYR A 375 0.10 -17.66 -10.37
C TYR A 375 0.52 -16.21 -10.65
N GLY A 376 -0.25 -15.25 -10.15
CA GLY A 376 0.05 -13.82 -10.27
C GLY A 376 1.04 -13.38 -9.19
N PRO A 377 2.31 -13.08 -9.54
CA PRO A 377 3.34 -12.72 -8.55
C PRO A 377 3.12 -11.33 -7.95
N GLY A 378 2.17 -10.56 -8.48
CA GLY A 378 2.07 -9.13 -8.19
C GLY A 378 3.16 -8.34 -8.91
N TYR A 379 3.40 -7.12 -8.47
CA TYR A 379 4.53 -6.28 -8.90
C TYR A 379 4.93 -5.34 -7.76
N SER A 380 5.89 -4.44 -7.98
CA SER A 380 6.22 -3.42 -6.99
C SER A 380 6.67 -2.13 -7.65
N LEU A 381 6.52 -0.99 -6.94
CA LEU A 381 6.98 0.31 -7.42
C LEU A 381 8.49 0.31 -7.73
N VAL A 382 9.27 -0.41 -6.91
CA VAL A 382 10.73 -0.54 -7.09
C VAL A 382 11.05 -1.35 -8.34
N ALA A 383 10.34 -2.46 -8.58
CA ALA A 383 10.50 -3.25 -9.80
C ALA A 383 10.09 -2.46 -11.05
N GLU A 384 9.02 -1.66 -10.95
CA GLU A 384 8.59 -0.80 -12.06
C GLU A 384 9.59 0.31 -12.37
N ALA A 385 10.23 0.87 -11.37
CA ALA A 385 11.31 1.81 -11.57
C ALA A 385 12.49 1.16 -12.31
N TYR A 386 12.82 -0.10 -11.96
CA TYR A 386 13.89 -0.84 -12.63
C TYR A 386 13.56 -1.18 -14.08
N ILE A 387 12.42 -1.76 -14.38
CA ILE A 387 12.07 -2.15 -15.77
C ILE A 387 12.01 -0.94 -16.69
N ASN A 388 11.70 0.25 -16.17
CA ASN A 388 11.68 1.46 -16.99
C ASN A 388 13.06 2.08 -17.17
N PHE A 389 13.90 2.13 -16.14
CA PHE A 389 15.11 2.98 -16.15
C PHE A 389 16.37 2.27 -15.65
N GLY A 390 16.32 0.96 -15.42
CA GLY A 390 17.46 0.19 -14.92
C GLY A 390 17.99 0.79 -13.62
N ALA A 391 19.31 0.92 -13.54
CA ALA A 391 19.98 1.51 -12.38
C ALA A 391 19.50 2.92 -12.02
N PHE A 392 19.03 3.70 -12.99
CA PHE A 392 18.52 5.06 -12.78
C PHE A 392 17.08 5.13 -12.27
N GLY A 393 16.41 4.00 -12.04
CA GLY A 393 15.03 3.96 -11.54
C GLY A 393 14.84 4.68 -10.19
N PHE A 394 15.89 4.86 -9.39
CA PHE A 394 15.82 5.66 -8.15
C PHE A 394 15.39 7.11 -8.40
N VAL A 395 15.64 7.68 -9.60
CA VAL A 395 15.17 9.03 -9.96
C VAL A 395 13.65 9.06 -10.08
N ALA A 396 13.05 8.03 -10.68
CA ALA A 396 11.59 7.90 -10.73
C ALA A 396 11.01 7.77 -9.32
N MET A 397 11.66 7.00 -8.44
CA MET A 397 11.25 6.87 -7.04
C MET A 397 11.35 8.19 -6.27
N LEU A 398 12.37 9.02 -6.52
CA LEU A 398 12.49 10.36 -5.95
C LEU A 398 11.31 11.25 -6.37
N ILE A 399 10.97 11.25 -7.66
CA ILE A 399 9.84 12.00 -8.20
C ILE A 399 8.52 11.50 -7.57
N MET A 400 8.33 10.19 -7.48
CA MET A 400 7.16 9.61 -6.82
C MET A 400 7.07 10.05 -5.36
N GLY A 401 8.15 9.95 -4.59
CA GLY A 401 8.17 10.37 -3.19
C GLY A 401 7.79 11.83 -3.00
N PHE A 402 8.25 12.70 -3.92
CA PHE A 402 7.89 14.11 -3.93
C PHE A 402 6.38 14.32 -4.08
N TYR A 403 5.75 13.68 -5.06
CA TYR A 403 4.30 13.82 -5.27
C TYR A 403 3.48 13.10 -4.22
N PHE A 404 3.90 11.93 -3.76
CA PHE A 404 3.23 11.20 -2.68
C PHE A 404 3.20 12.01 -1.39
N CYS A 405 4.30 12.65 -1.02
CA CYS A 405 4.32 13.52 0.15
C CYS A 405 3.29 14.63 0.05
N LYS A 406 3.12 15.25 -1.13
CA LYS A 406 2.11 16.29 -1.33
C LYS A 406 0.68 15.79 -1.15
N ILE A 407 0.42 14.53 -1.47
CA ILE A 407 -0.92 13.92 -1.35
C ILE A 407 -1.15 13.38 0.07
N LEU A 408 -0.17 12.69 0.64
CA LEU A 408 -0.28 11.98 1.91
C LEU A 408 0.16 12.80 3.12
N ASN A 409 0.74 13.98 2.90
CA ASN A 409 1.18 14.83 3.99
C ASN A 409 -0.01 15.61 4.53
N ILE A 410 -0.46 15.23 5.70
CA ILE A 410 -1.42 15.98 6.49
C ILE A 410 -0.60 16.81 7.48
N ASP A 411 -0.36 18.05 7.10
CA ASP A 411 0.14 19.04 8.05
C ASP A 411 -0.97 19.36 9.04
N ASP A 412 -0.80 19.45 10.23
CA ASP A 412 -1.66 19.75 11.34
C ASP A 412 -3.20 19.76 11.08
N THR A 413 -3.89 18.83 11.69
CA THR A 413 -5.34 18.62 11.56
C THR A 413 -6.19 19.73 12.14
N ARG A 414 -5.61 20.75 12.76
CA ARG A 414 -6.33 21.84 13.44
C ARG A 414 -6.56 23.09 12.60
N GLY A 415 -6.17 23.09 11.35
CA GLY A 415 -6.30 24.24 10.46
C GLY A 415 -6.36 23.88 8.98
N HIS A 416 -6.54 22.60 8.63
CA HIS A 416 -6.58 22.15 7.23
C HIS A 416 -7.99 21.82 6.80
N HIS A 417 -8.27 22.15 5.56
CA HIS A 417 -9.53 21.79 4.91
C HIS A 417 -9.83 20.31 5.09
N ILE A 418 -11.00 19.99 5.61
CA ILE A 418 -11.54 18.63 5.75
C ILE A 418 -11.40 17.83 4.46
N LEU A 419 -11.52 18.49 3.31
CA LEU A 419 -11.32 17.91 1.99
C LEU A 419 -9.90 17.36 1.80
N THR A 420 -8.86 18.08 2.23
CA THR A 420 -7.46 17.61 2.08
C THR A 420 -7.22 16.35 2.90
N PHE A 421 -7.74 16.31 4.12
CA PHE A 421 -7.65 15.14 4.99
C PHE A 421 -8.44 13.95 4.39
N LEU A 422 -9.65 14.19 3.90
CA LEU A 422 -10.46 13.18 3.22
C LEU A 422 -9.70 12.55 2.06
N LEU A 423 -9.12 13.35 1.18
CA LEU A 423 -8.38 12.87 0.03
C LEU A 423 -7.14 12.06 0.45
N ALA A 424 -6.41 12.51 1.46
CA ALA A 424 -5.26 11.78 1.98
C ALA A 424 -5.65 10.42 2.57
N ILE A 425 -6.77 10.33 3.30
CA ILE A 425 -7.29 9.06 3.82
C ILE A 425 -7.76 8.13 2.70
N ILE A 426 -8.51 8.64 1.72
CA ILE A 426 -8.94 7.86 0.55
C ILE A 426 -7.71 7.34 -0.20
N PHE A 427 -6.73 8.20 -0.45
CA PHE A 427 -5.49 7.78 -1.08
C PHE A 427 -4.77 6.71 -0.27
N THR A 428 -4.65 6.87 1.04
CA THR A 428 -4.03 5.87 1.93
C THR A 428 -4.76 4.53 1.84
N TYR A 429 -6.10 4.55 1.93
CA TYR A 429 -6.92 3.35 1.83
C TYR A 429 -6.71 2.61 0.51
N MET A 430 -6.73 3.33 -0.61
CA MET A 430 -6.66 2.72 -1.93
C MET A 430 -5.24 2.40 -2.38
N SER A 431 -4.24 3.15 -1.93
CA SER A 431 -2.87 3.13 -2.46
C SER A 431 -1.87 2.31 -1.65
N LEU A 432 -2.18 1.92 -0.41
CA LEU A 432 -1.29 1.04 0.36
C LEU A 432 -1.01 -0.29 -0.39
N LYS A 433 -1.96 -0.74 -1.22
CA LYS A 433 -1.76 -1.88 -2.12
C LYS A 433 -0.74 -1.62 -3.24
N MET A 434 -0.45 -0.35 -3.55
CA MET A 434 0.44 0.01 -4.66
C MET A 434 1.87 -0.46 -4.45
N VAL A 435 2.32 -0.55 -3.21
CA VAL A 435 3.65 -1.09 -2.91
C VAL A 435 3.84 -2.46 -3.54
N ARG A 436 2.76 -3.23 -3.67
CA ARG A 436 2.70 -4.59 -4.24
C ARG A 436 2.10 -4.67 -5.64
N ASN A 437 1.93 -3.51 -6.31
CA ASN A 437 1.36 -3.42 -7.64
C ASN A 437 2.12 -2.44 -8.51
N SER A 438 1.79 -2.40 -9.80
CA SER A 438 2.28 -1.39 -10.73
C SER A 438 1.59 -0.05 -10.55
N PHE A 439 2.22 1.00 -11.06
CA PHE A 439 1.79 2.41 -10.94
C PHE A 439 0.40 2.71 -11.53
N ILE A 440 -0.12 1.84 -12.40
CA ILE A 440 -1.48 1.96 -12.95
C ILE A 440 -2.53 2.06 -11.84
N LEU A 441 -2.31 1.42 -10.69
CA LEU A 441 -3.22 1.52 -9.56
C LEU A 441 -3.25 2.94 -8.98
N THR A 442 -2.09 3.62 -8.90
CA THR A 442 -2.01 5.03 -8.49
C THR A 442 -2.80 5.93 -9.39
N VAL A 443 -2.59 5.76 -10.69
CA VAL A 443 -3.29 6.56 -11.71
C VAL A 443 -4.80 6.40 -11.56
N ARG A 444 -5.28 5.16 -11.40
CA ARG A 444 -6.71 4.89 -11.20
C ARG A 444 -7.24 5.54 -9.93
N VAL A 445 -6.52 5.43 -8.82
CA VAL A 445 -6.94 6.06 -7.56
C VAL A 445 -7.06 7.58 -7.71
N LEU A 446 -6.08 8.21 -8.31
CA LEU A 446 -6.07 9.65 -8.53
C LEU A 446 -7.22 10.08 -9.44
N LEU A 447 -7.38 9.44 -10.59
CA LEU A 447 -8.25 9.91 -11.66
C LEU A 447 -9.71 9.48 -11.48
N TYR A 448 -9.97 8.28 -10.94
CA TYR A 448 -11.34 7.83 -10.75
C TYR A 448 -11.92 8.25 -9.39
N TYR A 449 -11.12 8.29 -8.31
CA TYR A 449 -11.69 8.50 -6.97
C TYR A 449 -11.34 9.88 -6.40
N MET A 450 -10.08 10.31 -6.48
CA MET A 450 -9.69 11.56 -5.81
C MET A 450 -10.06 12.81 -6.58
N LEU A 451 -9.76 12.88 -7.87
CA LEU A 451 -10.05 14.07 -8.68
C LEU A 451 -11.55 14.36 -8.81
N PRO A 452 -12.45 13.38 -9.05
CA PRO A 452 -13.88 13.63 -9.06
C PRO A 452 -14.40 14.20 -7.74
N ILE A 453 -13.97 13.62 -6.60
CA ILE A 453 -14.34 14.12 -5.27
C ILE A 453 -13.82 15.54 -5.06
N TYR A 454 -12.54 15.79 -5.38
CA TYR A 454 -11.94 17.11 -5.25
C TYR A 454 -12.67 18.18 -6.07
N TYR A 455 -12.87 17.94 -7.37
CA TYR A 455 -13.52 18.91 -8.24
C TYR A 455 -14.98 19.13 -7.88
N TYR A 456 -15.70 18.07 -7.53
CA TYR A 456 -17.11 18.20 -7.09
C TYR A 456 -17.24 19.09 -5.85
N VAL A 457 -16.44 18.83 -4.80
CA VAL A 457 -16.50 19.60 -3.58
C VAL A 457 -16.08 21.05 -3.83
N ARG A 458 -14.95 21.26 -4.54
CA ARG A 458 -14.48 22.63 -4.86
C ARG A 458 -15.46 23.42 -5.74
N TYR A 459 -16.08 22.79 -6.69
CA TYR A 459 -17.12 23.43 -7.52
C TYR A 459 -18.33 23.85 -6.69
N LYS A 460 -18.84 22.96 -5.85
CA LYS A 460 -20.00 23.20 -5.01
C LYS A 460 -19.76 24.24 -3.89
N VAL A 461 -18.54 24.35 -3.38
CA VAL A 461 -18.18 25.36 -2.39
C VAL A 461 -18.15 26.76 -3.01
N ARG A 462 -17.81 26.87 -4.30
CA ARG A 462 -17.80 28.16 -5.03
C ARG A 462 -19.18 28.67 -5.42
N LEU A 463 -20.16 27.77 -5.57
CA LEU A 463 -21.57 28.10 -5.75
C LEU A 463 -22.24 28.46 -4.43
#